data_f358fc593b022d198b68c50d421fac94
#
_entry.id   f358fc593b022d198b68c50d421fac94
#
_cell.length_a   1.000
_cell.length_b   1.000
_cell.length_c   1.000
_cell.angle_alpha   90.00
_cell.angle_beta   90.00
_cell.angle_gamma   90.00
#
_symmetry.space_group_name_H-M   'P 1'
#
loop_
_entity.id
_entity.type
_entity.pdbx_description
1 polymer ?
#
loop_
_entity_poly.entity_id
_entity_poly.type
_entity_poly.pdbx_seq_one_letter_code
_entity_poly.pdbx_strand_id
1 'polypeptide(L)'
;METVCSVCNNVRNNSKHGASFQKLLTLLRREFRSQDLDLKIKSDRDRKLNNEEFYVNAYYDAEDDYNNETPIEVVVHHNFDKEVIWDRKQITSFLTQIFDATVHEYKHRRQSIKRKHVTYSAHVKQPYDEYLADPDEIDAYAISIAIELCRSLGKYRALRYMVKFNSLCKLKFNGQFVSPNLSAYSGQFDTLDHPVLKLLAKKVYVRLQKVDTDFIFM
;
A
#
# COMPACT_ATOMS: atom_id res chain seq x y z
N MET A 1 -2.22 9.65 -6.13
CA MET A 1 -0.83 9.16 -6.01
C MET A 1 0.15 10.33 -5.84
N GLU A 2 0.14 11.29 -6.73
CA GLU A 2 0.97 12.51 -6.69
C GLU A 2 0.91 13.23 -5.34
N THR A 3 -0.29 13.57 -4.85
CA THR A 3 -0.47 14.27 -3.58
C THR A 3 0.07 13.48 -2.38
N VAL A 4 -0.17 12.16 -2.34
CA VAL A 4 0.33 11.30 -1.27
C VAL A 4 1.86 11.21 -1.32
N CYS A 5 2.44 11.12 -2.52
CA CYS A 5 3.90 11.17 -2.72
C CYS A 5 4.49 12.49 -2.22
N SER A 6 3.86 13.62 -2.56
CA SER A 6 4.27 14.95 -2.10
C SER A 6 4.27 15.05 -0.58
N VAL A 7 3.18 14.61 0.08
CA VAL A 7 3.09 14.58 1.56
C VAL A 7 4.22 13.75 2.16
N CYS A 8 4.45 12.53 1.69
CA CYS A 8 5.52 11.67 2.20
C CYS A 8 6.91 12.32 2.01
N ASN A 9 7.16 12.94 0.86
CA ASN A 9 8.41 13.65 0.60
C ASN A 9 8.59 14.87 1.53
N ASN A 10 7.54 15.65 1.78
CA ASN A 10 7.59 16.78 2.69
C ASN A 10 7.90 16.33 4.12
N VAL A 11 7.25 15.27 4.61
CA VAL A 11 7.52 14.72 5.95
C VAL A 11 8.96 14.20 6.04
N ARG A 12 9.44 13.47 5.02
CA ARG A 12 10.83 12.99 4.97
C ARG A 12 11.85 14.12 5.02
N ASN A 13 11.62 15.18 4.24
CA ASN A 13 12.52 16.33 4.19
C ASN A 13 12.52 17.11 5.50
N ASN A 14 11.38 17.26 6.17
CA ASN A 14 11.25 17.89 7.49
C ASN A 14 11.84 17.02 8.64
N SER A 15 12.17 15.77 8.34
CA SER A 15 12.71 14.79 9.31
C SER A 15 14.10 14.29 8.93
N LYS A 16 14.84 15.00 8.08
CA LYS A 16 16.15 14.58 7.53
C LYS A 16 17.23 14.28 8.58
N HIS A 17 17.11 14.85 9.77
CA HIS A 17 18.04 14.66 10.90
C HIS A 17 17.54 13.66 11.95
N GLY A 18 16.50 12.88 11.61
CA GLY A 18 15.80 12.02 12.54
C GLY A 18 14.57 12.71 13.15
N ALA A 19 13.62 11.90 13.60
CA ALA A 19 12.43 12.39 14.29
C ALA A 19 11.85 11.29 15.19
N SER A 20 11.18 11.69 16.28
CA SER A 20 10.39 10.73 17.05
C SER A 20 9.16 10.30 16.26
N PHE A 21 8.70 9.08 16.54
CA PHE A 21 7.48 8.55 15.92
C PHE A 21 6.27 9.48 16.16
N GLN A 22 6.15 10.05 17.36
CA GLN A 22 5.10 11.03 17.69
C GLN A 22 5.18 12.26 16.78
N LYS A 23 6.38 12.77 16.54
CA LYS A 23 6.60 13.92 15.63
C LYS A 23 6.21 13.56 14.19
N LEU A 24 6.57 12.37 13.72
CA LEU A 24 6.22 11.89 12.37
C LEU A 24 4.70 11.81 12.19
N LEU A 25 3.96 11.25 13.15
CA LEU A 25 2.50 11.20 13.11
C LEU A 25 1.89 12.61 13.07
N THR A 26 2.43 13.55 13.85
CA THR A 26 1.97 14.94 13.87
C THR A 26 2.21 15.63 12.53
N LEU A 27 3.39 15.45 11.94
CA LEU A 27 3.73 15.98 10.62
C LEU A 27 2.81 15.40 9.53
N LEU A 28 2.61 14.08 9.50
CA LEU A 28 1.72 13.43 8.55
C LEU A 28 0.29 13.97 8.63
N ARG A 29 -0.28 14.05 9.84
CA ARG A 29 -1.63 14.59 10.05
C ARG A 29 -1.76 16.03 9.57
N ARG A 30 -0.75 16.85 9.79
CA ARG A 30 -0.72 18.23 9.31
C ARG A 30 -0.63 18.31 7.80
N GLU A 31 0.30 17.56 7.18
CA GLU A 31 0.51 17.59 5.73
C GLU A 31 -0.72 17.04 4.98
N PHE A 32 -1.33 15.96 5.45
CA PHE A 32 -2.55 15.44 4.84
C PHE A 32 -3.71 16.42 4.90
N ARG A 33 -3.93 17.09 6.04
CA ARG A 33 -4.94 18.16 6.16
C ARG A 33 -4.67 19.33 5.22
N SER A 34 -3.41 19.74 5.07
CA SER A 34 -3.05 20.87 4.20
C SER A 34 -3.30 20.60 2.72
N GLN A 35 -3.41 19.33 2.34
CA GLN A 35 -3.70 18.88 0.98
C GLN A 35 -5.15 18.45 0.77
N ASP A 36 -6.02 18.74 1.74
CA ASP A 36 -7.44 18.34 1.74
C ASP A 36 -7.65 16.83 1.46
N LEU A 37 -6.74 16.03 2.00
CA LEU A 37 -6.84 14.58 1.90
C LEU A 37 -7.61 14.05 3.10
N ASP A 38 -8.75 13.42 2.84
CA ASP A 38 -9.59 12.74 3.83
C ASP A 38 -8.89 11.49 4.37
N LEU A 39 -7.94 11.71 5.29
CA LEU A 39 -7.16 10.66 5.93
C LEU A 39 -7.18 10.83 7.45
N LYS A 40 -7.52 9.76 8.14
CA LYS A 40 -7.36 9.64 9.59
C LYS A 40 -6.19 8.73 9.91
N ILE A 41 -5.14 9.27 10.54
CA ILE A 41 -3.99 8.45 10.96
C ILE A 41 -4.10 8.19 12.46
N LYS A 42 -4.19 6.91 12.82
CA LYS A 42 -4.20 6.41 14.19
C LYS A 42 -2.92 5.62 14.47
N SER A 43 -2.61 5.43 15.73
CA SER A 43 -1.57 4.49 16.15
C SER A 43 -2.13 3.58 17.24
N ASP A 44 -1.83 2.32 17.14
CA ASP A 44 -2.26 1.28 18.07
C ASP A 44 -1.04 0.48 18.57
N ARG A 45 -1.01 0.20 19.87
CA ARG A 45 0.09 -0.55 20.47
C ARG A 45 -0.23 -2.05 20.45
N ASP A 46 0.39 -2.77 19.54
CA ASP A 46 0.28 -4.22 19.45
C ASP A 46 1.46 -4.91 20.19
N ARG A 47 1.17 -5.43 21.38
CA ARG A 47 2.17 -6.11 22.23
C ARG A 47 2.64 -7.47 21.68
N LYS A 48 2.02 -7.99 20.62
CA LYS A 48 2.45 -9.22 19.95
C LYS A 48 3.62 -9.01 19.00
N LEU A 49 3.85 -7.77 18.59
CA LEU A 49 5.01 -7.41 17.80
C LEU A 49 6.28 -7.45 18.65
N ASN A 50 7.42 -7.75 18.02
CA ASN A 50 8.72 -7.55 18.64
C ASN A 50 8.98 -6.07 18.90
N ASN A 51 9.93 -5.78 19.79
CA ASN A 51 10.35 -4.42 20.02
C ASN A 51 10.90 -3.81 18.72
N GLU A 52 10.55 -2.57 18.44
CA GLU A 52 10.92 -1.82 17.23
C GLU A 52 10.18 -2.25 15.93
N GLU A 53 9.36 -3.28 15.95
CA GLU A 53 8.52 -3.65 14.81
C GLU A 53 7.28 -2.78 14.72
N PHE A 54 6.89 -2.53 13.48
CA PHE A 54 5.61 -1.90 13.14
C PHE A 54 5.11 -2.41 11.78
N TYR A 55 3.81 -2.29 11.58
CA TYR A 55 3.18 -2.42 10.28
C TYR A 55 2.05 -1.40 10.12
N VAL A 56 1.69 -1.10 8.89
CA VAL A 56 0.65 -0.14 8.56
C VAL A 56 -0.50 -0.87 7.88
N ASN A 57 -1.69 -0.69 8.41
CA ASN A 57 -2.94 -1.05 7.74
C ASN A 57 -3.68 0.22 7.34
N ALA A 58 -4.47 0.13 6.28
CA ALA A 58 -5.41 1.16 5.94
C ALA A 58 -6.77 0.52 5.62
N TYR A 59 -7.83 1.30 5.78
CA TYR A 59 -9.20 0.86 5.60
C TYR A 59 -10.02 1.98 4.97
N TYR A 60 -10.81 1.62 3.97
CA TYR A 60 -11.85 2.45 3.42
C TYR A 60 -13.17 1.70 3.52
N ASP A 61 -14.16 2.28 4.19
CA ASP A 61 -15.49 1.72 4.30
C ASP A 61 -16.40 2.32 3.23
N ALA A 62 -16.69 1.52 2.21
CA ALA A 62 -17.53 1.92 1.09
C ALA A 62 -19.03 1.95 1.48
N GLU A 63 -19.43 1.20 2.50
CA GLU A 63 -20.84 1.14 2.95
C GLU A 63 -21.22 2.41 3.72
N ASP A 64 -20.26 3.00 4.42
CA ASP A 64 -20.46 4.25 5.18
C ASP A 64 -20.25 5.51 4.33
N ASP A 65 -19.78 5.39 3.07
CA ASP A 65 -19.39 6.54 2.24
C ASP A 65 -20.51 7.01 1.30
N TYR A 66 -21.68 7.30 1.84
CA TYR A 66 -22.85 7.75 1.06
C TYR A 66 -22.63 9.11 0.36
N ASN A 67 -21.79 9.98 0.92
CA ASN A 67 -21.59 11.35 0.46
C ASN A 67 -20.15 11.60 -0.06
N ASN A 68 -19.35 10.58 -0.27
CA ASN A 68 -17.91 10.69 -0.58
C ASN A 68 -17.10 11.40 0.53
N GLU A 69 -17.57 11.37 1.78
CA GLU A 69 -16.97 12.06 2.93
C GLU A 69 -16.27 11.11 3.89
N THR A 70 -16.44 9.79 3.71
CA THR A 70 -15.80 8.80 4.58
C THR A 70 -14.30 8.81 4.38
N PRO A 71 -13.52 9.15 5.43
CA PRO A 71 -12.08 9.20 5.33
C PRO A 71 -11.47 7.80 5.24
N ILE A 72 -10.36 7.70 4.52
CA ILE A 72 -9.50 6.52 4.63
C ILE A 72 -8.84 6.55 6.02
N GLU A 73 -8.98 5.47 6.77
CA GLU A 73 -8.35 5.32 8.06
C GLU A 73 -7.04 4.54 7.90
N VAL A 74 -5.94 5.13 8.34
CA VAL A 74 -4.61 4.51 8.36
C VAL A 74 -4.24 4.23 9.80
N VAL A 75 -3.99 2.96 10.14
CA VAL A 75 -3.62 2.52 11.48
C VAL A 75 -2.18 2.00 11.48
N VAL A 76 -1.36 2.60 12.32
CA VAL A 76 0.02 2.13 12.54
C VAL A 76 0.05 1.27 13.79
N HIS A 77 0.25 -0.03 13.61
CA HIS A 77 0.44 -0.96 14.70
C HIS A 77 1.92 -1.01 15.06
N HIS A 78 2.24 -0.89 16.36
CA HIS A 78 3.62 -0.82 16.83
C HIS A 78 3.80 -1.37 18.24
N ASN A 79 5.03 -1.76 18.59
CA ASN A 79 5.38 -2.14 19.96
C ASN A 79 6.66 -1.44 20.44
N PHE A 80 6.70 -0.13 20.34
CA PHE A 80 7.82 0.70 20.82
C PHE A 80 7.29 2.00 21.47
N ASP A 81 8.19 2.67 22.19
CA ASP A 81 7.90 4.00 22.75
C ASP A 81 7.80 5.04 21.63
N LYS A 82 6.78 5.88 21.69
CA LYS A 82 6.53 6.93 20.68
C LYS A 82 7.60 8.03 20.66
N GLU A 83 8.40 8.13 21.70
CA GLU A 83 9.51 9.10 21.80
C GLU A 83 10.82 8.56 21.20
N VAL A 84 10.90 7.29 20.81
CA VAL A 84 12.07 6.72 20.13
C VAL A 84 12.35 7.52 18.87
N ILE A 85 13.60 7.95 18.73
CA ILE A 85 14.07 8.71 17.56
C ILE A 85 14.46 7.73 16.47
N TRP A 86 13.84 7.88 15.33
CA TRP A 86 14.11 7.11 14.13
C TRP A 86 15.14 7.80 13.24
N ASP A 87 15.98 6.99 12.63
CA ASP A 87 16.89 7.43 11.58
C ASP A 87 16.17 7.60 10.23
N ARG A 88 16.90 8.11 9.24
CA ARG A 88 16.35 8.35 7.90
C ARG A 88 15.85 7.06 7.23
N LYS A 89 16.48 5.92 7.46
CA LYS A 89 16.09 4.63 6.86
C LYS A 89 14.77 4.13 7.43
N GLN A 90 14.63 4.19 8.75
CA GLN A 90 13.40 3.83 9.47
C GLN A 90 12.23 4.75 9.05
N ILE A 91 12.48 6.07 8.98
CA ILE A 91 11.50 7.05 8.51
C ILE A 91 11.07 6.75 7.06
N THR A 92 12.01 6.46 6.17
CA THR A 92 11.68 6.14 4.78
C THR A 92 10.87 4.86 4.68
N SER A 93 11.22 3.81 5.43
CA SER A 93 10.45 2.56 5.49
C SER A 93 9.02 2.79 5.97
N PHE A 94 8.85 3.58 7.03
CA PHE A 94 7.55 3.95 7.56
C PHE A 94 6.69 4.71 6.53
N LEU A 95 7.25 5.75 5.93
CA LEU A 95 6.55 6.56 4.93
C LEU A 95 6.22 5.75 3.66
N THR A 96 7.04 4.76 3.31
CA THR A 96 6.76 3.82 2.23
C THR A 96 5.51 3.00 2.53
N GLN A 97 5.38 2.45 3.74
CA GLN A 97 4.19 1.70 4.13
C GLN A 97 2.94 2.59 4.17
N ILE A 98 3.06 3.82 4.69
CA ILE A 98 1.96 4.81 4.67
C ILE A 98 1.52 5.10 3.23
N PHE A 99 2.48 5.35 2.34
CA PHE A 99 2.20 5.62 0.92
C PHE A 99 1.48 4.44 0.26
N ASP A 100 2.03 3.22 0.41
CA ASP A 100 1.51 2.02 -0.24
C ASP A 100 0.09 1.68 0.26
N ALA A 101 -0.13 1.68 1.56
CA ALA A 101 -1.44 1.44 2.17
C ALA A 101 -2.47 2.50 1.74
N THR A 102 -2.09 3.78 1.76
CA THR A 102 -2.97 4.87 1.36
C THR A 102 -3.36 4.79 -0.12
N VAL A 103 -2.41 4.50 -1.01
CA VAL A 103 -2.69 4.37 -2.46
C VAL A 103 -3.62 3.19 -2.74
N HIS A 104 -3.47 2.09 -2.01
CA HIS A 104 -4.35 0.92 -2.10
C HIS A 104 -5.81 1.31 -1.77
N GLU A 105 -6.04 1.95 -0.64
CA GLU A 105 -7.38 2.33 -0.20
C GLU A 105 -8.00 3.43 -1.07
N TYR A 106 -7.20 4.38 -1.57
CA TYR A 106 -7.70 5.33 -2.57
C TYR A 106 -8.17 4.64 -3.84
N LYS A 107 -7.58 3.50 -4.18
CA LYS A 107 -8.05 2.72 -5.32
C LYS A 107 -9.45 2.16 -5.03
N HIS A 108 -9.70 1.59 -3.84
CA HIS A 108 -11.03 1.12 -3.43
C HIS A 108 -12.05 2.26 -3.41
N ARG A 109 -11.71 3.41 -2.83
CA ARG A 109 -12.58 4.58 -2.83
C ARG A 109 -13.00 4.99 -4.25
N ARG A 110 -12.05 5.05 -5.18
CA ARG A 110 -12.36 5.37 -6.59
C ARG A 110 -13.23 4.31 -7.28
N GLN A 111 -13.08 3.05 -6.92
CA GLN A 111 -13.92 1.96 -7.43
C GLN A 111 -15.35 2.12 -6.89
N SER A 112 -15.50 2.35 -5.59
CA SER A 112 -16.79 2.57 -4.93
C SER A 112 -17.55 3.77 -5.54
N ILE A 113 -16.90 4.94 -5.62
CA ILE A 113 -17.47 6.14 -6.24
C ILE A 113 -17.93 5.87 -7.68
N LYS A 114 -17.11 5.17 -8.47
CA LYS A 114 -17.46 4.83 -9.85
C LYS A 114 -18.71 3.96 -9.96
N ARG A 115 -18.95 3.11 -8.96
CA ARG A 115 -20.13 2.23 -8.85
C ARG A 115 -21.29 2.87 -8.11
N LYS A 116 -21.20 4.16 -7.75
CA LYS A 116 -22.21 4.86 -6.94
C LYS A 116 -22.47 4.15 -5.60
N HIS A 117 -21.39 3.69 -4.96
CA HIS A 117 -21.40 2.98 -3.68
C HIS A 117 -22.19 1.67 -3.64
N VAL A 118 -22.46 1.06 -4.80
CA VAL A 118 -23.02 -0.29 -4.85
C VAL A 118 -21.89 -1.27 -4.52
N THR A 119 -22.01 -1.95 -3.38
CA THR A 119 -21.12 -3.05 -3.00
C THR A 119 -21.58 -4.34 -3.65
N TYR A 120 -20.65 -5.09 -4.27
CA TYR A 120 -20.97 -6.40 -4.87
C TYR A 120 -20.91 -7.54 -3.87
N SER A 121 -20.19 -7.37 -2.78
CA SER A 121 -20.10 -8.34 -1.70
C SER A 121 -20.60 -7.71 -0.41
N ALA A 122 -21.70 -8.21 0.12
CA ALA A 122 -21.91 -8.10 1.55
C ALA A 122 -20.63 -8.66 2.21
N HIS A 123 -20.09 -8.00 3.25
CA HIS A 123 -18.95 -8.47 4.04
C HIS A 123 -19.29 -9.76 4.82
N VAL A 124 -19.70 -10.80 4.07
CA VAL A 124 -19.69 -12.15 4.57
C VAL A 124 -18.22 -12.51 4.75
N LYS A 125 -17.87 -13.13 5.88
CA LYS A 125 -16.53 -13.70 6.10
C LYS A 125 -16.25 -14.69 4.96
N GLN A 126 -15.66 -14.19 3.89
CA GLN A 126 -15.25 -15.01 2.75
C GLN A 126 -13.89 -15.66 3.10
N PRO A 127 -13.63 -16.87 2.61
CA PRO A 127 -12.27 -17.40 2.58
C PRO A 127 -11.31 -16.40 1.94
N TYR A 128 -10.07 -16.37 2.42
CA TYR A 128 -9.11 -15.34 2.00
C TYR A 128 -8.75 -15.41 0.50
N ASP A 129 -8.78 -16.59 -0.07
CA ASP A 129 -8.60 -16.83 -1.51
C ASP A 129 -9.77 -16.29 -2.35
N GLU A 130 -11.02 -16.41 -1.85
CA GLU A 130 -12.19 -15.79 -2.49
C GLU A 130 -12.13 -14.26 -2.43
N TYR A 131 -11.71 -13.69 -1.29
CA TYR A 131 -11.45 -12.26 -1.15
C TYR A 131 -10.42 -11.77 -2.17
N LEU A 132 -9.30 -12.46 -2.31
CA LEU A 132 -8.27 -12.12 -3.29
C LEU A 132 -8.74 -12.34 -4.75
N ALA A 133 -9.78 -13.14 -4.98
CA ALA A 133 -10.37 -13.32 -6.31
C ALA A 133 -11.34 -12.20 -6.71
N ASP A 134 -11.70 -11.30 -5.77
CA ASP A 134 -12.55 -10.15 -6.07
C ASP A 134 -11.89 -9.24 -7.12
N PRO A 135 -12.59 -8.84 -8.19
CA PRO A 135 -12.05 -7.98 -9.24
C PRO A 135 -11.49 -6.65 -8.74
N ASP A 136 -12.03 -6.10 -7.64
CA ASP A 136 -11.56 -4.86 -7.07
C ASP A 136 -10.26 -5.04 -6.31
N GLU A 137 -10.13 -6.14 -5.56
CA GLU A 137 -8.90 -6.52 -4.88
C GLU A 137 -7.78 -6.79 -5.88
N ILE A 138 -8.07 -7.55 -6.95
CA ILE A 138 -7.11 -7.80 -8.03
C ILE A 138 -6.61 -6.47 -8.63
N ASP A 139 -7.49 -5.50 -8.82
CA ASP A 139 -7.11 -4.21 -9.43
C ASP A 139 -6.36 -3.29 -8.44
N ALA A 140 -6.68 -3.36 -7.13
CA ALA A 140 -5.98 -2.64 -6.07
C ALA A 140 -4.58 -3.23 -5.82
N TYR A 141 -4.47 -4.55 -5.69
CA TYR A 141 -3.16 -5.21 -5.60
C TYR A 141 -2.30 -5.02 -6.85
N ALA A 142 -2.92 -4.96 -8.04
CA ALA A 142 -2.16 -4.73 -9.27
C ALA A 142 -1.43 -3.36 -9.28
N ILE A 143 -2.02 -2.31 -8.69
CA ILE A 143 -1.33 -1.01 -8.59
C ILE A 143 -0.23 -1.06 -7.51
N SER A 144 -0.49 -1.67 -6.36
CA SER A 144 0.50 -1.83 -5.29
C SER A 144 1.73 -2.61 -5.79
N ILE A 145 1.50 -3.74 -6.46
CA ILE A 145 2.57 -4.57 -7.05
C ILE A 145 3.34 -3.79 -8.12
N ALA A 146 2.65 -3.05 -8.99
CA ALA A 146 3.32 -2.25 -10.02
C ALA A 146 4.24 -1.18 -9.41
N ILE A 147 3.82 -0.53 -8.33
CA ILE A 147 4.61 0.44 -7.57
C ILE A 147 5.84 -0.23 -6.95
N GLU A 148 5.67 -1.36 -6.26
CA GLU A 148 6.78 -2.11 -5.65
C GLU A 148 7.81 -2.56 -6.69
N LEU A 149 7.35 -3.07 -7.84
CA LEU A 149 8.21 -3.47 -8.94
C LEU A 149 8.96 -2.29 -9.55
N CYS A 150 8.31 -1.14 -9.74
CA CYS A 150 8.98 0.07 -10.20
C CYS A 150 10.04 0.55 -9.21
N ARG A 151 9.74 0.50 -7.91
CA ARG A 151 10.66 0.90 -6.83
C ARG A 151 11.88 -0.02 -6.77
N SER A 152 11.68 -1.33 -6.91
CA SER A 152 12.75 -2.33 -6.76
C SER A 152 13.58 -2.54 -8.02
N LEU A 153 12.98 -2.50 -9.19
CA LEU A 153 13.61 -2.86 -10.46
C LEU A 153 13.74 -1.70 -11.45
N GLY A 154 12.96 -0.64 -11.24
CA GLY A 154 12.69 0.38 -12.26
C GLY A 154 11.68 -0.11 -13.30
N LYS A 155 10.89 0.81 -13.86
CA LYS A 155 9.75 0.54 -14.76
C LYS A 155 10.12 -0.38 -15.93
N TYR A 156 11.20 -0.07 -16.64
CA TYR A 156 11.60 -0.84 -17.84
C TYR A 156 12.02 -2.29 -17.52
N ARG A 157 12.75 -2.49 -16.42
CA ARG A 157 13.12 -3.84 -15.98
C ARG A 157 11.89 -4.61 -15.51
N ALA A 158 11.01 -3.98 -14.73
CA ALA A 158 9.76 -4.57 -14.29
C ALA A 158 8.94 -5.09 -15.47
N LEU A 159 8.72 -4.28 -16.51
CA LEU A 159 8.02 -4.68 -17.74
C LEU A 159 8.67 -5.89 -18.41
N ARG A 160 10.01 -5.94 -18.49
CA ARG A 160 10.73 -7.09 -19.06
C ARG A 160 10.56 -8.37 -18.23
N TYR A 161 10.53 -8.26 -16.91
CA TYR A 161 10.33 -9.42 -16.02
C TYR A 161 8.91 -9.97 -16.06
N MET A 162 7.89 -9.18 -16.50
CA MET A 162 6.51 -9.65 -16.62
C MET A 162 6.35 -10.84 -17.59
N VAL A 163 7.25 -11.01 -18.56
CA VAL A 163 7.28 -12.19 -19.44
C VAL A 163 7.53 -13.49 -18.66
N LYS A 164 8.19 -13.38 -17.50
CA LYS A 164 8.50 -14.50 -16.58
C LYS A 164 7.80 -14.27 -15.22
N PHE A 165 6.49 -14.01 -15.26
CA PHE A 165 5.71 -13.64 -14.07
C PHE A 165 5.88 -14.65 -12.92
N ASN A 166 5.85 -15.94 -13.20
CA ASN A 166 6.03 -16.98 -12.18
C ASN A 166 7.40 -16.90 -11.47
N SER A 167 8.45 -16.49 -12.20
CA SER A 167 9.77 -16.26 -11.58
C SER A 167 9.79 -14.96 -10.77
N LEU A 168 9.02 -13.96 -11.20
CA LEU A 168 8.90 -12.68 -10.51
C LEU A 168 8.27 -12.82 -9.13
N CYS A 169 7.29 -13.74 -8.97
CA CYS A 169 6.64 -14.03 -7.68
C CYS A 169 7.64 -14.47 -6.57
N LYS A 170 8.76 -15.05 -6.98
CA LYS A 170 9.80 -15.59 -6.07
C LYS A 170 11.10 -14.78 -6.08
N LEU A 171 11.16 -13.71 -6.88
CA LEU A 171 12.38 -12.94 -7.06
C LEU A 171 12.71 -12.15 -5.79
N LYS A 172 13.95 -12.32 -5.31
CA LYS A 172 14.48 -11.60 -4.15
C LYS A 172 15.71 -10.78 -4.53
N PHE A 173 15.86 -9.63 -3.86
CA PHE A 173 17.05 -8.80 -3.89
C PHE A 173 17.54 -8.60 -2.45
N ASN A 174 18.79 -8.91 -2.18
CA ASN A 174 19.35 -8.85 -0.80
C ASN A 174 18.47 -9.56 0.25
N GLY A 175 17.91 -10.73 -0.10
CA GLY A 175 17.06 -11.52 0.78
C GLY A 175 15.59 -11.07 0.87
N GLN A 176 15.24 -9.90 0.34
CA GLN A 176 13.87 -9.36 0.35
C GLN A 176 13.20 -9.57 -1.01
N PHE A 177 11.89 -9.86 -1.00
CA PHE A 177 11.12 -9.94 -2.23
C PHE A 177 11.09 -8.59 -2.95
N VAL A 178 11.23 -8.60 -4.28
CA VAL A 178 11.13 -7.38 -5.10
C VAL A 178 9.73 -6.79 -5.09
N SER A 179 8.73 -7.61 -4.83
CA SER A 179 7.36 -7.22 -4.53
C SER A 179 6.82 -8.14 -3.44
N PRO A 180 6.80 -7.67 -2.17
CA PRO A 180 6.21 -8.40 -1.05
C PRO A 180 4.74 -8.74 -1.29
N ASN A 181 3.95 -7.79 -1.82
CA ASN A 181 2.55 -8.01 -2.14
C ASN A 181 2.36 -9.10 -3.20
N LEU A 182 3.18 -9.14 -4.26
CA LEU A 182 3.11 -10.21 -5.26
C LEU A 182 3.44 -11.57 -4.66
N SER A 183 4.47 -11.63 -3.81
CA SER A 183 4.86 -12.88 -3.14
C SER A 183 3.77 -13.38 -2.20
N ALA A 184 3.22 -12.49 -1.36
CA ALA A 184 2.14 -12.83 -0.43
C ALA A 184 0.88 -13.26 -1.17
N TYR A 185 0.47 -12.49 -2.18
CA TYR A 185 -0.71 -12.77 -3.00
C TYR A 185 -0.59 -14.13 -3.71
N SER A 186 0.55 -14.39 -4.39
CA SER A 186 0.76 -15.63 -5.11
C SER A 186 0.88 -16.87 -4.21
N GLY A 187 1.29 -16.68 -2.96
CA GLY A 187 1.38 -17.74 -1.95
C GLY A 187 0.03 -18.26 -1.44
N GLN A 188 -1.08 -17.57 -1.76
CA GLN A 188 -2.43 -17.99 -1.35
C GLN A 188 -3.07 -19.00 -2.33
N PHE A 189 -2.44 -19.23 -3.48
CA PHE A 189 -2.97 -20.13 -4.52
C PHE A 189 -2.07 -21.35 -4.68
N ASP A 190 -2.66 -22.52 -4.84
CA ASP A 190 -1.95 -23.81 -4.96
C ASP A 190 -0.99 -23.86 -6.15
N THR A 191 -1.27 -23.11 -7.19
CA THR A 191 -0.47 -23.08 -8.41
C THR A 191 -0.33 -21.68 -8.99
N LEU A 192 0.84 -21.37 -9.53
CA LEU A 192 1.10 -20.09 -10.22
C LEU A 192 0.35 -19.98 -11.57
N ASP A 193 -0.25 -21.05 -12.03
CA ASP A 193 -1.12 -21.08 -13.22
C ASP A 193 -2.59 -20.75 -12.93
N HIS A 194 -2.91 -20.43 -11.66
CA HIS A 194 -4.28 -20.12 -11.25
C HIS A 194 -4.87 -18.94 -12.07
N PRO A 195 -6.16 -18.99 -12.50
CA PRO A 195 -6.79 -17.96 -13.32
C PRO A 195 -6.70 -16.55 -12.72
N VAL A 196 -6.85 -16.43 -11.40
CA VAL A 196 -6.74 -15.16 -10.66
C VAL A 196 -5.34 -14.57 -10.84
N LEU A 197 -4.27 -15.38 -10.73
CA LEU A 197 -2.90 -14.91 -10.92
C LEU A 197 -2.61 -14.50 -12.36
N LYS A 198 -3.20 -15.17 -13.34
CA LYS A 198 -3.13 -14.76 -14.75
C LYS A 198 -3.82 -13.42 -14.99
N LEU A 199 -4.96 -13.20 -14.34
CA LEU A 199 -5.67 -11.92 -14.40
C LEU A 199 -4.86 -10.81 -13.72
N LEU A 200 -4.34 -11.10 -12.51
CA LEU A 200 -3.45 -10.18 -11.78
C LEU A 200 -2.25 -9.78 -12.64
N ALA A 201 -1.57 -10.74 -13.26
CA ALA A 201 -0.42 -10.47 -14.14
C ALA A 201 -0.77 -9.50 -15.28
N LYS A 202 -1.91 -9.69 -15.94
CA LYS A 202 -2.40 -8.77 -16.99
C LYS A 202 -2.64 -7.36 -16.41
N LYS A 203 -3.27 -7.27 -15.25
CA LYS A 203 -3.54 -5.99 -14.58
C LYS A 203 -2.24 -5.28 -14.17
N VAL A 204 -1.29 -6.00 -13.56
CA VAL A 204 0.04 -5.47 -13.20
C VAL A 204 0.75 -4.92 -14.43
N TYR A 205 0.77 -5.66 -15.53
CA TYR A 205 1.39 -5.20 -16.78
C TYR A 205 0.79 -3.87 -17.27
N VAL A 206 -0.55 -3.77 -17.28
CA VAL A 206 -1.25 -2.53 -17.68
C VAL A 206 -0.94 -1.38 -16.72
N ARG A 207 -0.82 -1.66 -15.41
CA ARG A 207 -0.46 -0.64 -14.41
C ARG A 207 0.98 -0.17 -14.59
N LEU A 208 1.93 -1.08 -14.80
CA LEU A 208 3.32 -0.75 -15.09
C LEU A 208 3.48 0.19 -16.29
N GLN A 209 2.70 -0.02 -17.35
CA GLN A 209 2.72 0.89 -18.51
C GLN A 209 2.27 2.31 -18.17
N LYS A 210 1.27 2.44 -17.28
CA LYS A 210 0.59 3.69 -16.94
C LYS A 210 1.16 4.41 -15.73
N VAL A 211 1.90 3.69 -14.88
CA VAL A 211 2.44 4.28 -13.65
C VAL A 211 3.45 5.35 -14.01
N ASP A 212 3.27 6.52 -13.41
CA ASP A 212 4.25 7.61 -13.46
C ASP A 212 5.24 7.43 -12.31
N THR A 213 6.51 7.20 -12.65
CA THR A 213 7.56 6.95 -11.67
C THR A 213 7.91 8.17 -10.84
N ASP A 214 7.62 9.38 -11.32
CA ASP A 214 7.87 10.63 -10.60
C ASP A 214 6.95 10.79 -9.38
N PHE A 215 5.82 10.07 -9.38
CA PHE A 215 4.86 10.06 -8.28
C PHE A 215 4.89 8.80 -7.42
N ILE A 216 5.94 8.01 -7.51
CA ILE A 216 6.20 6.90 -6.59
C ILE A 216 7.11 7.40 -5.47
N PHE A 217 6.67 7.25 -4.23
CA PHE A 217 7.54 7.49 -3.08
C PHE A 217 8.63 6.41 -3.00
N MET A 218 9.89 6.84 -3.05
CA MET A 218 11.09 6.00 -3.04
C MET A 218 12.02 6.36 -1.90
#